data_5fbaac5818582e4aacfce5bbd77cae01
#
_entry.id   5fbaac5818582e4aacfce5bbd77cae01
#
_cell.length_a   1.000
_cell.length_b   1.000
_cell.length_c   1.000
_cell.angle_alpha   90.00
_cell.angle_beta   90.00
_cell.angle_gamma   90.00
#
_symmetry.space_group_name_H-M   'P 1'
#
loop_
_entity.id
_entity.type
_entity.pdbx_description
1 polymer ?
#
loop_
_entity_poly.entity_id
_entity_poly.type
_entity_poly.pdbx_seq_one_letter_code
_entity_poly.pdbx_strand_id
1 'polypeptide(L)'
;RGLGDVYKRQLRGGGIIFLASVWIWAAFFGVVYPWFLTGLTAITGISFVDDIHSVSNRIRLVVQFVAMLLMFQDFGILNPESWWMIVVALILCVGIINAYNFMDGINGITGGYSLAVLFPLIYLNSKLCFVENSFLIVVLLGVLVFNFFNFRKKAKCFAGDVGSVSIAFILLFLIGRLIIETEDFSWIVLLSVYGVDSVLTIIHRLMLHE
;
A
#
# COMPACT_ATOMS: atom_id res chain seq x y z
N ARG A 1 -15.34 21.87 24.81
CA ARG A 1 -14.52 20.66 24.55
C ARG A 1 -14.15 20.70 23.08
N GLY A 2 -12.88 21.04 22.75
CA GLY A 2 -12.43 21.23 21.38
C GLY A 2 -12.27 19.91 20.62
N LEU A 3 -12.31 19.98 19.29
CA LEU A 3 -12.09 18.86 18.37
C LEU A 3 -10.80 18.05 18.68
N GLY A 4 -9.80 18.66 19.27
CA GLY A 4 -8.56 18.01 19.70
C GLY A 4 -8.70 16.92 20.77
N ASP A 5 -9.76 16.93 21.60
CA ASP A 5 -9.96 15.91 22.64
C ASP A 5 -10.57 14.61 22.09
N VAL A 6 -11.25 14.67 20.94
CA VAL A 6 -11.82 13.50 20.27
C VAL A 6 -10.73 12.70 19.57
N TYR A 7 -9.73 13.36 18.99
CA TYR A 7 -8.59 12.72 18.32
C TYR A 7 -7.61 12.02 19.27
N LYS A 8 -7.51 12.44 20.51
CA LYS A 8 -6.59 11.84 21.52
C LYS A 8 -6.99 10.42 21.99
N ARG A 9 -8.20 9.95 21.67
CA ARG A 9 -8.70 8.63 22.07
C ARG A 9 -8.79 7.60 20.96
N GLN A 10 -8.37 7.94 19.73
CA GLN A 10 -8.44 7.02 18.62
C GLN A 10 -7.07 6.35 18.41
N LEU A 11 -7.08 5.01 18.29
CA LEU A 11 -5.88 4.21 18.06
C LEU A 11 -5.35 4.50 16.66
N ARG A 12 -4.19 5.16 16.57
CA ARG A 12 -3.40 5.24 15.33
C ARG A 12 -2.68 3.92 15.14
N GLY A 13 -2.43 3.54 13.88
CA GLY A 13 -1.71 2.30 13.59
C GLY A 13 -2.58 1.04 13.51
N GLY A 14 -3.93 1.18 13.39
CA GLY A 14 -4.81 0.03 13.12
C GLY A 14 -4.48 -0.70 11.82
N GLY A 15 -3.75 -0.06 10.90
CA GLY A 15 -3.28 -0.64 9.66
C GLY A 15 -2.17 -1.68 9.79
N ILE A 16 -1.59 -1.88 10.97
CA ILE A 16 -0.64 -2.99 11.22
C ILE A 16 -1.24 -4.36 10.88
N ILE A 17 -2.58 -4.46 10.84
CA ILE A 17 -3.29 -5.68 10.47
C ILE A 17 -2.93 -6.15 9.06
N PHE A 18 -2.60 -5.24 8.14
CA PHE A 18 -2.21 -5.61 6.78
C PHE A 18 -0.90 -6.39 6.76
N LEU A 19 0.11 -5.92 7.50
CA LEU A 19 1.36 -6.67 7.69
C LEU A 19 1.09 -7.99 8.41
N ALA A 20 0.33 -7.96 9.49
CA ALA A 20 0.02 -9.15 10.29
C ALA A 20 -0.68 -10.23 9.44
N SER A 21 -1.64 -9.84 8.57
CA SER A 21 -2.32 -10.78 7.68
C SER A 21 -1.35 -11.48 6.72
N VAL A 22 -0.39 -10.75 6.14
CA VAL A 22 0.61 -11.34 5.23
C VAL A 22 1.58 -12.26 5.99
N TRP A 23 2.01 -11.89 7.20
CA TRP A 23 2.84 -12.76 8.03
C TRP A 23 2.11 -14.04 8.47
N ILE A 24 0.82 -13.94 8.82
CA ILE A 24 -0.02 -15.12 9.11
C ILE A 24 -0.08 -16.01 7.88
N TRP A 25 -0.33 -15.45 6.71
CA TRP A 25 -0.31 -16.24 5.47
C TRP A 25 1.03 -16.94 5.27
N ALA A 26 2.15 -16.23 5.41
CA ALA A 26 3.49 -16.81 5.26
C ALA A 26 3.77 -17.91 6.28
N ALA A 27 3.25 -17.82 7.50
CA ALA A 27 3.39 -18.84 8.53
C ALA A 27 2.63 -20.14 8.20
N PHE A 28 1.47 -20.06 7.52
CA PHE A 28 0.67 -21.24 7.17
C PHE A 28 1.02 -21.84 5.81
N PHE A 29 1.39 -21.02 4.84
CA PHE A 29 1.61 -21.44 3.44
C PHE A 29 3.09 -21.39 3.02
N GLY A 30 3.97 -20.94 3.92
CA GLY A 30 5.39 -20.77 3.64
C GLY A 30 5.75 -19.40 3.08
N VAL A 31 7.05 -19.10 3.08
CA VAL A 31 7.60 -17.83 2.57
C VAL A 31 7.81 -17.94 1.07
N VAL A 32 6.75 -17.72 0.29
CA VAL A 32 6.77 -17.81 -1.19
C VAL A 32 7.47 -16.60 -1.81
N TYR A 33 7.29 -15.40 -1.22
CA TYR A 33 7.82 -14.13 -1.72
C TYR A 33 8.72 -13.49 -0.64
N PRO A 34 9.97 -13.96 -0.47
CA PRO A 34 10.83 -13.54 0.65
C PRO A 34 11.24 -12.08 0.58
N TRP A 35 11.52 -11.56 -0.60
CA TRP A 35 11.94 -10.17 -0.77
C TRP A 35 10.77 -9.18 -0.60
N PHE A 36 9.60 -9.53 -1.11
CA PHE A 36 8.37 -8.76 -0.85
C PHE A 36 8.07 -8.72 0.66
N LEU A 37 8.13 -9.86 1.35
CA LEU A 37 7.85 -9.92 2.79
C LEU A 37 8.84 -9.09 3.60
N THR A 38 10.12 -9.12 3.22
CA THR A 38 11.17 -8.30 3.83
C THR A 38 10.92 -6.81 3.57
N GLY A 39 10.62 -6.45 2.32
CA GLY A 39 10.28 -5.08 1.93
C GLY A 39 9.04 -4.55 2.66
N LEU A 40 7.97 -5.36 2.72
CA LEU A 40 6.74 -5.01 3.44
C LEU A 40 7.02 -4.80 4.93
N THR A 41 7.83 -5.65 5.54
CA THR A 41 8.19 -5.52 6.96
C THR A 41 8.99 -4.26 7.21
N ALA A 42 9.97 -3.95 6.36
CA ALA A 42 10.80 -2.76 6.49
C ALA A 42 9.98 -1.47 6.33
N ILE A 43 9.16 -1.39 5.27
CA ILE A 43 8.35 -0.19 4.99
C ILE A 43 7.26 0.04 6.04
N THR A 44 6.62 -1.04 6.52
CA THR A 44 5.63 -0.98 7.59
C THR A 44 6.27 -0.62 8.92
N GLY A 45 7.46 -1.17 9.20
CA GLY A 45 8.22 -0.88 10.43
C GLY A 45 8.61 0.59 10.54
N ILE A 46 9.15 1.19 9.48
CA ILE A 46 9.50 2.62 9.50
C ILE A 46 8.26 3.51 9.61
N SER A 47 7.16 3.14 8.95
CA SER A 47 5.90 3.87 9.03
C SER A 47 5.27 3.77 10.43
N PHE A 48 5.41 2.62 11.10
CA PHE A 48 4.98 2.47 12.49
C PHE A 48 5.80 3.34 13.45
N VAL A 49 7.11 3.43 13.22
CA VAL A 49 7.97 4.35 14.00
C VAL A 49 7.56 5.80 13.74
N ASP A 50 7.24 6.17 12.50
CA ASP A 50 6.81 7.52 12.14
C ASP A 50 5.46 7.91 12.79
N ASP A 51 4.53 6.96 12.93
CA ASP A 51 3.26 7.17 13.64
C ASP A 51 3.47 7.46 15.16
N ILE A 52 4.58 7.00 15.75
CA ILE A 52 4.91 7.20 17.18
C ILE A 52 5.86 8.39 17.35
N HIS A 53 6.91 8.43 16.55
CA HIS A 53 7.97 9.44 16.57
C HIS A 53 8.24 9.90 15.15
N SER A 54 8.04 11.18 14.87
CA SER A 54 8.26 11.72 13.51
C SER A 54 9.64 11.38 12.95
N VAL A 55 9.66 10.66 11.85
CA VAL A 55 10.87 10.27 11.12
C VAL A 55 11.13 11.27 9.99
N SER A 56 12.38 11.54 9.68
CA SER A 56 12.70 12.43 8.57
C SER A 56 12.19 11.86 7.23
N ASN A 57 11.63 12.72 6.38
CA ASN A 57 11.13 12.34 5.06
C ASN A 57 12.19 11.62 4.21
N ARG A 58 13.49 11.99 4.38
CA ARG A 58 14.59 11.35 3.65
C ARG A 58 14.74 9.87 4.01
N ILE A 59 14.66 9.52 5.30
CA ILE A 59 14.76 8.13 5.76
C ILE A 59 13.57 7.33 5.25
N ARG A 60 12.34 7.88 5.33
CA ARG A 60 11.13 7.25 4.79
C ARG A 60 11.28 6.95 3.29
N LEU A 61 11.70 7.92 2.49
CA LEU A 61 11.94 7.74 1.06
C LEU A 61 12.99 6.68 0.77
N VAL A 62 14.13 6.69 1.47
CA VAL A 62 15.17 5.66 1.28
C VAL A 62 14.62 4.26 1.57
N VAL A 63 13.88 4.08 2.66
CA VAL A 63 13.28 2.77 2.99
C VAL A 63 12.23 2.37 1.95
N GLN A 64 11.41 3.30 1.45
CA GLN A 64 10.46 3.05 0.37
C GLN A 64 11.18 2.58 -0.90
N PHE A 65 12.24 3.24 -1.32
CA PHE A 65 13.03 2.84 -2.49
C PHE A 65 13.66 1.45 -2.31
N VAL A 66 14.25 1.18 -1.16
CA VAL A 66 14.84 -0.14 -0.85
C VAL A 66 13.76 -1.23 -0.86
N ALA A 67 12.62 -1.00 -0.21
CA ALA A 67 11.52 -1.94 -0.19
C ALA A 67 10.98 -2.25 -1.60
N MET A 68 10.88 -1.23 -2.46
CA MET A 68 10.48 -1.41 -3.86
C MET A 68 11.50 -2.21 -4.66
N LEU A 69 12.81 -1.98 -4.46
CA LEU A 69 13.85 -2.79 -5.10
C LEU A 69 13.78 -4.25 -4.67
N LEU A 70 13.54 -4.50 -3.38
CA LEU A 70 13.32 -5.86 -2.88
C LEU A 70 12.10 -6.52 -3.55
N MET A 71 10.99 -5.81 -3.67
CA MET A 71 9.82 -6.33 -4.39
C MET A 71 10.12 -6.62 -5.87
N PHE A 72 10.90 -5.77 -6.54
CA PHE A 72 11.31 -5.98 -7.93
C PHE A 72 12.25 -7.18 -8.08
N GLN A 73 12.96 -7.56 -7.02
CA GLN A 73 13.74 -8.81 -6.99
C GLN A 73 12.83 -10.04 -7.04
N ASP A 74 11.71 -10.06 -6.30
CA ASP A 74 10.72 -11.14 -6.39
C ASP A 74 10.00 -11.17 -7.76
N PHE A 75 9.96 -10.04 -8.45
CA PHE A 75 9.44 -9.96 -9.82
C PHE A 75 10.44 -10.47 -10.87
N GLY A 76 11.72 -10.57 -10.54
CA GLY A 76 12.76 -10.97 -11.48
C GLY A 76 13.06 -9.93 -12.57
N ILE A 77 12.66 -8.66 -12.37
CA ILE A 77 12.79 -7.60 -13.37
C ILE A 77 14.06 -6.76 -13.23
N LEU A 78 14.90 -7.03 -12.23
CA LEU A 78 16.15 -6.29 -12.02
C LEU A 78 17.20 -6.71 -13.07
N ASN A 79 17.01 -6.22 -14.30
CA ASN A 79 17.90 -6.47 -15.40
C ASN A 79 18.68 -5.19 -15.75
N PRO A 80 20.03 -5.24 -15.86
CA PRO A 80 20.85 -4.07 -16.20
C PRO A 80 20.51 -3.44 -17.57
N GLU A 81 20.00 -4.22 -18.51
CA GLU A 81 19.64 -3.71 -19.84
C GLU A 81 18.44 -2.75 -19.82
N SER A 82 17.57 -2.89 -18.82
CA SER A 82 16.33 -2.11 -18.68
C SER A 82 16.38 -1.14 -17.49
N TRP A 83 17.56 -0.73 -17.04
CA TRP A 83 17.74 0.09 -15.83
C TRP A 83 16.86 1.37 -15.80
N TRP A 84 16.65 2.02 -16.95
CA TRP A 84 15.83 3.23 -17.02
C TRP A 84 14.34 2.94 -16.74
N MET A 85 13.82 1.77 -17.18
CA MET A 85 12.45 1.35 -16.85
C MET A 85 12.31 1.06 -15.35
N ILE A 86 13.33 0.47 -14.74
CA ILE A 86 13.37 0.24 -13.28
C ILE A 86 13.30 1.58 -12.54
N VAL A 87 14.05 2.59 -12.98
CA VAL A 87 14.04 3.93 -12.35
C VAL A 87 12.66 4.57 -12.48
N VAL A 88 12.04 4.52 -13.66
CA VAL A 88 10.68 5.05 -13.89
C VAL A 88 9.66 4.32 -13.01
N ALA A 89 9.71 3.00 -12.97
CA ALA A 89 8.82 2.18 -12.14
C ALA A 89 9.00 2.48 -10.64
N LEU A 90 10.23 2.66 -10.17
CA LEU A 90 10.51 3.04 -8.78
C LEU A 90 9.88 4.40 -8.42
N ILE A 91 10.08 5.41 -9.25
CA ILE A 91 9.51 6.75 -9.04
C ILE A 91 7.98 6.67 -9.00
N LEU A 92 7.38 5.95 -9.96
CA LEU A 92 5.93 5.76 -10.03
C LEU A 92 5.40 5.05 -8.78
N CYS A 93 5.99 3.94 -8.40
CA CYS A 93 5.54 3.15 -7.24
C CYS A 93 5.68 3.92 -5.92
N VAL A 94 6.81 4.60 -5.71
CA VAL A 94 7.01 5.44 -4.52
C VAL A 94 6.01 6.62 -4.54
N GLY A 95 5.73 7.20 -5.71
CA GLY A 95 4.67 8.20 -5.86
C GLY A 95 3.29 7.68 -5.45
N ILE A 96 2.93 6.47 -5.88
CA ILE A 96 1.66 5.82 -5.52
C ILE A 96 1.57 5.56 -4.00
N ILE A 97 2.64 5.07 -3.37
CA ILE A 97 2.68 4.86 -1.91
C ILE A 97 2.42 6.17 -1.17
N ASN A 98 3.07 7.25 -1.59
CA ASN A 98 2.89 8.56 -0.97
C ASN A 98 1.50 9.15 -1.26
N ALA A 99 0.92 8.90 -2.44
CA ALA A 99 -0.46 9.27 -2.76
C ALA A 99 -1.46 8.55 -1.83
N TYR A 100 -1.28 7.25 -1.60
CA TYR A 100 -2.10 6.51 -0.63
C TYR A 100 -2.02 7.09 0.77
N ASN A 101 -0.82 7.44 1.22
CA ASN A 101 -0.63 8.05 2.53
C ASN A 101 -1.29 9.44 2.62
N PHE A 102 -1.18 10.23 1.57
CA PHE A 102 -1.79 11.56 1.49
C PHE A 102 -3.33 11.50 1.49
N MET A 103 -3.91 10.50 0.84
CA MET A 103 -5.36 10.33 0.71
C MET A 103 -6.03 9.73 1.95
N ASP A 104 -5.27 9.17 2.91
CA ASP A 104 -5.80 8.56 4.15
C ASP A 104 -6.30 9.62 5.16
N GLY A 105 -7.18 10.51 4.72
CA GLY A 105 -7.74 11.60 5.53
C GLY A 105 -9.18 11.40 5.98
N ILE A 106 -9.90 10.42 5.45
CA ILE A 106 -11.34 10.21 5.68
C ILE A 106 -11.60 8.76 6.11
N ASN A 107 -12.47 8.57 7.12
CA ASN A 107 -12.87 7.25 7.59
C ASN A 107 -13.39 6.37 6.45
N GLY A 108 -12.79 5.21 6.26
CA GLY A 108 -13.20 4.22 5.28
C GLY A 108 -12.62 4.41 3.87
N ILE A 109 -11.93 5.52 3.57
CA ILE A 109 -11.45 5.79 2.22
C ILE A 109 -10.37 4.77 1.81
N THR A 110 -9.35 4.57 2.63
CA THR A 110 -8.24 3.66 2.35
C THR A 110 -8.71 2.22 2.26
N GLY A 111 -9.51 1.77 3.22
CA GLY A 111 -10.04 0.42 3.19
C GLY A 111 -11.08 0.20 2.08
N GLY A 112 -11.96 1.17 1.82
CA GLY A 112 -12.95 1.11 0.74
C GLY A 112 -12.32 1.07 -0.64
N TYR A 113 -11.32 1.93 -0.89
CA TYR A 113 -10.59 1.92 -2.14
C TYR A 113 -9.77 0.62 -2.32
N SER A 114 -9.14 0.13 -1.26
CA SER A 114 -8.43 -1.16 -1.30
C SER A 114 -9.36 -2.31 -1.67
N LEU A 115 -10.61 -2.33 -1.18
CA LEU A 115 -11.61 -3.32 -1.61
C LEU A 115 -11.97 -3.16 -3.08
N ALA A 116 -12.16 -1.92 -3.56
CA ALA A 116 -12.47 -1.65 -4.96
C ALA A 116 -11.37 -2.14 -5.92
N VAL A 117 -10.10 -2.13 -5.48
CA VAL A 117 -8.98 -2.69 -6.23
C VAL A 117 -8.88 -4.21 -6.06
N LEU A 118 -9.10 -4.74 -4.86
CA LEU A 118 -8.96 -6.18 -4.59
C LEU A 118 -10.03 -7.02 -5.29
N PHE A 119 -11.28 -6.58 -5.39
CA PHE A 119 -12.34 -7.36 -6.05
C PHE A 119 -12.02 -7.69 -7.51
N PRO A 120 -11.65 -6.73 -8.37
CA PRO A 120 -11.18 -7.03 -9.72
C PRO A 120 -9.97 -7.96 -9.74
N LEU A 121 -8.99 -7.77 -8.85
CA LEU A 121 -7.79 -8.61 -8.78
C LEU A 121 -8.14 -10.06 -8.43
N ILE A 122 -9.05 -10.30 -7.48
CA ILE A 122 -9.53 -11.65 -7.13
C ILE A 122 -10.22 -12.30 -8.34
N TYR A 123 -11.07 -11.55 -9.04
CA TYR A 123 -11.74 -12.05 -10.24
C TYR A 123 -10.72 -12.41 -11.33
N LEU A 124 -9.74 -11.55 -11.60
CA LEU A 124 -8.70 -11.79 -12.58
C LEU A 124 -7.82 -12.98 -12.18
N ASN A 125 -7.46 -13.09 -10.90
CA ASN A 125 -6.66 -14.22 -10.42
C ASN A 125 -7.36 -15.57 -10.60
N SER A 126 -8.70 -15.61 -10.54
CA SER A 126 -9.45 -16.84 -10.82
C SER A 126 -9.30 -17.33 -12.27
N LYS A 127 -8.82 -16.49 -13.19
CA LYS A 127 -8.59 -16.79 -14.60
C LYS A 127 -7.12 -16.93 -14.94
N LEU A 128 -6.27 -16.07 -14.37
CA LEU A 128 -4.87 -15.90 -14.75
C LEU A 128 -3.89 -16.55 -13.76
N CYS A 129 -4.31 -16.81 -12.52
CA CYS A 129 -3.51 -17.45 -11.47
C CYS A 129 -2.14 -16.77 -11.23
N PHE A 130 -2.10 -15.41 -11.26
CA PHE A 130 -0.85 -14.64 -11.13
C PHE A 130 -0.28 -14.61 -9.70
N VAL A 131 -1.10 -14.97 -8.68
CA VAL A 131 -0.67 -15.18 -7.29
C VAL A 131 -1.49 -16.32 -6.66
N GLU A 132 -1.01 -16.81 -5.52
CA GLU A 132 -1.76 -17.78 -4.71
C GLU A 132 -3.11 -17.22 -4.26
N ASN A 133 -4.21 -17.98 -4.50
CA ASN A 133 -5.56 -17.58 -4.08
C ASN A 133 -5.64 -17.33 -2.56
N SER A 134 -4.94 -18.14 -1.77
CA SER A 134 -4.85 -18.01 -0.31
C SER A 134 -4.30 -16.65 0.10
N PHE A 135 -3.31 -16.12 -0.63
CA PHE A 135 -2.73 -14.80 -0.39
C PHE A 135 -3.78 -13.68 -0.55
N LEU A 136 -4.49 -13.66 -1.67
CA LEU A 136 -5.56 -12.68 -1.94
C LEU A 136 -6.68 -12.75 -0.89
N ILE A 137 -7.08 -13.95 -0.49
CA ILE A 137 -8.12 -14.14 0.54
C ILE A 137 -7.66 -13.56 1.88
N VAL A 138 -6.42 -13.82 2.29
CA VAL A 138 -5.91 -13.32 3.57
C VAL A 138 -5.73 -11.79 3.55
N VAL A 139 -5.27 -11.22 2.45
CA VAL A 139 -5.22 -9.76 2.28
C VAL A 139 -6.64 -9.17 2.34
N LEU A 140 -7.61 -9.77 1.64
CA LEU A 140 -9.02 -9.34 1.68
C LEU A 140 -9.57 -9.38 3.11
N LEU A 141 -9.33 -10.46 3.85
CA LEU A 141 -9.77 -10.57 5.25
C LEU A 141 -9.14 -9.49 6.13
N GLY A 142 -7.84 -9.20 5.96
CA GLY A 142 -7.17 -8.10 6.65
C GLY A 142 -7.84 -6.74 6.39
N VAL A 143 -8.18 -6.46 5.12
CA VAL A 143 -8.88 -5.22 4.73
C VAL A 143 -10.31 -5.19 5.29
N LEU A 144 -11.04 -6.30 5.27
CA LEU A 144 -12.39 -6.37 5.83
C LEU A 144 -12.39 -6.16 7.34
N VAL A 145 -11.47 -6.77 8.08
CA VAL A 145 -11.33 -6.55 9.53
C VAL A 145 -10.97 -5.10 9.82
N PHE A 146 -10.03 -4.50 9.07
CA PHE A 146 -9.72 -3.08 9.21
C PHE A 146 -10.96 -2.21 8.99
N ASN A 147 -11.70 -2.43 7.90
CA ASN A 147 -12.92 -1.69 7.58
C ASN A 147 -13.99 -1.83 8.65
N PHE A 148 -14.15 -2.97 9.27
CA PHE A 148 -15.11 -3.17 10.35
C PHE A 148 -14.87 -2.19 11.52
N PHE A 149 -13.64 -1.77 11.79
CA PHE A 149 -13.31 -0.81 12.84
C PHE A 149 -13.20 0.64 12.33
N ASN A 150 -12.76 0.83 11.07
CA ASN A 150 -12.51 2.14 10.50
C ASN A 150 -13.73 2.75 9.80
N PHE A 151 -14.49 1.96 9.01
CA PHE A 151 -15.63 2.41 8.21
C PHE A 151 -16.87 2.68 9.07
N ARG A 152 -16.78 3.70 9.93
CA ARG A 152 -17.84 4.11 10.87
C ARG A 152 -17.91 5.62 10.96
N LYS A 153 -19.08 6.18 11.29
CA LYS A 153 -19.23 7.61 11.61
C LYS A 153 -18.24 8.09 12.67
N LYS A 154 -17.92 7.22 13.65
CA LYS A 154 -16.85 7.42 14.65
C LYS A 154 -15.92 6.22 14.52
N ALA A 155 -14.87 6.35 13.75
CA ALA A 155 -13.89 5.28 13.58
C ALA A 155 -13.26 4.92 14.92
N LYS A 156 -13.04 3.63 15.14
CA LYS A 156 -12.37 3.13 16.36
C LYS A 156 -10.85 3.07 16.17
N CYS A 157 -10.39 2.94 14.94
CA CYS A 157 -8.97 2.99 14.58
C CYS A 157 -8.79 3.71 13.24
N PHE A 158 -7.62 4.29 13.04
CA PHE A 158 -7.16 4.84 11.78
C PHE A 158 -6.08 3.94 11.18
N ALA A 159 -5.92 3.98 9.84
CA ALA A 159 -4.85 3.27 9.19
C ALA A 159 -3.49 3.76 9.70
N GLY A 160 -3.31 5.07 9.79
CA GLY A 160 -2.04 5.71 10.04
C GLY A 160 -1.09 5.54 8.86
N ASP A 161 0.11 6.09 8.96
CA ASP A 161 1.15 5.89 7.96
C ASP A 161 1.47 4.40 7.80
N VAL A 162 1.44 3.64 8.91
CA VAL A 162 1.65 2.19 8.89
C VAL A 162 0.64 1.46 8.00
N GLY A 163 -0.62 1.87 8.01
CA GLY A 163 -1.67 1.20 7.25
C GLY A 163 -1.73 1.63 5.79
N SER A 164 -1.74 2.93 5.53
CA SER A 164 -1.80 3.46 4.16
C SER A 164 -0.62 2.99 3.31
N VAL A 165 0.59 3.04 3.86
CA VAL A 165 1.83 2.63 3.18
C VAL A 165 1.88 1.11 2.98
N SER A 166 1.53 0.30 3.99
CA SER A 166 1.58 -1.15 3.86
C SER A 166 0.56 -1.69 2.88
N ILE A 167 -0.69 -1.19 2.91
CA ILE A 167 -1.70 -1.65 1.93
C ILE A 167 -1.36 -1.20 0.51
N ALA A 168 -0.84 0.02 0.32
CA ALA A 168 -0.36 0.47 -0.98
C ALA A 168 0.73 -0.44 -1.53
N PHE A 169 1.69 -0.83 -0.70
CA PHE A 169 2.78 -1.74 -1.07
C PHE A 169 2.25 -3.13 -1.46
N ILE A 170 1.28 -3.68 -0.72
CA ILE A 170 0.62 -4.96 -1.04
C ILE A 170 -0.13 -4.87 -2.38
N LEU A 171 -0.89 -3.78 -2.61
CA LEU A 171 -1.62 -3.61 -3.87
C LEU A 171 -0.68 -3.42 -5.06
N LEU A 172 0.43 -2.71 -4.89
CA LEU A 172 1.48 -2.60 -5.91
C LEU A 172 2.11 -3.95 -6.23
N PHE A 173 2.32 -4.80 -5.22
CA PHE A 173 2.80 -6.17 -5.44
C PHE A 173 1.80 -6.98 -6.30
N LEU A 174 0.51 -6.95 -5.94
CA LEU A 174 -0.53 -7.68 -6.66
C LEU A 174 -0.67 -7.21 -8.10
N ILE A 175 -0.69 -5.90 -8.33
CA ILE A 175 -0.79 -5.31 -9.66
C ILE A 175 0.50 -5.58 -10.46
N GLY A 176 1.66 -5.49 -9.83
CA GLY A 176 2.92 -5.82 -10.46
C GLY A 176 2.98 -7.27 -10.94
N ARG A 177 2.52 -8.22 -10.11
CA ARG A 177 2.38 -9.63 -10.52
C ARG A 177 1.43 -9.81 -11.70
N LEU A 178 0.30 -9.10 -11.70
CA LEU A 178 -0.66 -9.13 -12.80
C LEU A 178 -0.07 -8.54 -14.09
N ILE A 179 0.66 -7.42 -14.02
CA ILE A 179 1.34 -6.81 -15.17
C ILE A 179 2.36 -7.77 -15.77
N ILE A 180 3.15 -8.46 -14.93
CA ILE A 180 4.15 -9.42 -15.39
C ILE A 180 3.49 -10.61 -16.07
N GLU A 181 2.41 -11.13 -15.51
CA GLU A 181 1.69 -12.28 -16.07
C GLU A 181 1.01 -11.96 -17.39
N THR A 182 0.50 -10.74 -17.54
CA THR A 182 -0.26 -10.33 -18.75
C THR A 182 0.56 -9.55 -19.75
N GLU A 183 1.78 -9.12 -19.38
CA GLU A 183 2.62 -8.17 -20.15
C GLU A 183 1.88 -6.84 -20.48
N ASP A 184 0.83 -6.51 -19.71
CA ASP A 184 -0.02 -5.33 -19.92
C ASP A 184 0.13 -4.34 -18.77
N PHE A 185 0.77 -3.20 -19.05
CA PHE A 185 0.98 -2.14 -18.09
C PHE A 185 -0.30 -1.34 -17.76
N SER A 186 -1.36 -1.49 -18.55
CA SER A 186 -2.62 -0.73 -18.34
C SER A 186 -3.27 -1.02 -16.99
N TRP A 187 -2.98 -2.15 -16.36
CA TRP A 187 -3.50 -2.49 -15.04
C TRP A 187 -3.16 -1.49 -13.92
N ILE A 188 -2.15 -0.63 -14.13
CA ILE A 188 -1.83 0.47 -13.22
C ILE A 188 -3.02 1.45 -13.05
N VAL A 189 -3.95 1.46 -14.01
CA VAL A 189 -5.17 2.29 -13.95
C VAL A 189 -6.01 2.00 -12.71
N LEU A 190 -5.92 0.80 -12.14
CA LEU A 190 -6.60 0.44 -10.90
C LEU A 190 -6.17 1.33 -9.71
N LEU A 191 -5.01 1.99 -9.79
CA LEU A 191 -4.50 2.92 -8.79
C LEU A 191 -4.61 4.40 -9.23
N SER A 192 -5.19 4.66 -10.39
CA SER A 192 -5.24 6.00 -10.99
C SER A 192 -6.05 7.02 -10.18
N VAL A 193 -7.09 6.59 -9.46
CA VAL A 193 -7.96 7.51 -8.71
C VAL A 193 -7.15 8.28 -7.67
N TYR A 194 -6.34 7.60 -6.86
CA TYR A 194 -5.48 8.27 -5.87
C TYR A 194 -4.34 9.05 -6.54
N GLY A 195 -3.79 8.52 -7.64
CA GLY A 195 -2.76 9.21 -8.40
C GLY A 195 -3.25 10.53 -8.98
N VAL A 196 -4.40 10.52 -9.65
CA VAL A 196 -4.99 11.72 -10.27
C VAL A 196 -5.37 12.76 -9.21
N ASP A 197 -6.05 12.34 -8.14
CA ASP A 197 -6.45 13.27 -7.08
C ASP A 197 -5.25 13.92 -6.39
N SER A 198 -4.20 13.14 -6.10
CA SER A 198 -2.96 13.67 -5.52
C SER A 198 -2.27 14.67 -6.45
N VAL A 199 -2.17 14.36 -7.75
CA VAL A 199 -1.57 15.25 -8.74
C VAL A 199 -2.37 16.55 -8.87
N LEU A 200 -3.70 16.46 -8.97
CA LEU A 200 -4.57 17.64 -9.05
C LEU A 200 -4.43 18.52 -7.79
N THR A 201 -4.36 17.91 -6.62
CA THR A 201 -4.17 18.64 -5.36
C THR A 201 -2.80 19.35 -5.32
N ILE A 202 -1.73 18.68 -5.76
CA ILE A 202 -0.39 19.30 -5.84
C ILE A 202 -0.39 20.46 -6.82
N ILE A 203 -0.96 20.28 -8.02
CA ILE A 203 -1.06 21.34 -9.03
C ILE A 203 -1.83 22.52 -8.47
N HIS A 204 -2.97 22.27 -7.82
CA HIS A 204 -3.79 23.32 -7.22
C HIS A 204 -3.04 24.12 -6.17
N ARG A 205 -2.30 23.45 -5.26
CA ARG A 205 -1.46 24.14 -4.25
C ARG A 205 -0.34 24.95 -4.88
N LEU A 206 0.34 24.42 -5.90
CA LEU A 206 1.37 25.16 -6.63
C LEU A 206 0.81 26.42 -7.31
N MET A 207 -0.41 26.36 -7.85
CA MET A 207 -1.08 27.51 -8.45
C MET A 207 -1.48 28.57 -7.42
N LEU A 208 -1.78 28.18 -6.20
CA LEU A 208 -2.14 29.08 -5.10
C LEU A 208 -0.91 29.60 -4.32
N HIS A 209 0.30 29.14 -4.67
CA HIS A 209 1.54 29.43 -3.93
C HIS A 209 1.48 29.02 -2.43
N GLU A 210 0.76 27.94 -2.10
CA GLU A 210 0.64 27.37 -0.77
C GLU A 210 1.61 26.19 -0.52
#